data_6946dc1ef23ca7cda83dbff9d4cb46f8
#
_entry.id   6946dc1ef23ca7cda83dbff9d4cb46f8
#
_cell.length_a   1.000
_cell.length_b   1.000
_cell.length_c   1.000
_cell.angle_alpha   90.00
_cell.angle_beta   90.00
_cell.angle_gamma   90.00
#
_symmetry.space_group_name_H-M   'P 1'
#
loop_
_entity.id
_entity.type
_entity.pdbx_description
1 polymer ?
#
loop_
_entity_poly.entity_id
_entity_poly.type
_entity_poly.pdbx_seq_one_letter_code
_entity_poly.pdbx_strand_id
1 'polypeptide(L)'
;QNLQSCQLCPHHCGVNRIAGQRGICRSTEQVKISSSNPHFGEEPPISGIHGSGTIFFTNCTLRCVYCQNYPISQLGHGNLISISELSRIMLALQKQNCHNINLVTPTHFVPQIFKAAQQARASGLQIPFVYNTSGYESPKILKLLDGIIDIYLPDAKYADDVIAEKYSQAENYSSVVKIALKEMYRQVGNLKMDKNGIAVSGLIIRHLVLPHHLSGTDRVLRWIAENISKETYISLMAQYFPAFQASKHSKLSRRINREEYNKAREYFEKYGLTNGWIQQYS
;
A
#
# COMPACT_ATOMS: atom_id res chain seq x y z
N GLN A 1 -16.53 7.64 -16.35
CA GLN A 1 -16.16 6.65 -17.39
C GLN A 1 -15.46 5.41 -16.79
N ASN A 2 -14.50 5.55 -15.85
CA ASN A 2 -13.74 4.40 -15.31
C ASN A 2 -14.56 3.40 -14.47
N LEU A 3 -15.78 3.73 -14.06
CA LEU A 3 -16.63 2.84 -13.24
C LEU A 3 -17.72 2.13 -14.06
N GLN A 4 -18.03 2.57 -15.27
CA GLN A 4 -18.97 1.88 -16.17
C GLN A 4 -18.33 0.66 -16.85
N SER A 5 -17.01 0.70 -17.07
CA SER A 5 -16.18 -0.42 -17.55
C SER A 5 -14.87 -0.37 -16.78
N CYS A 6 -14.84 -1.03 -15.62
CA CYS A 6 -13.80 -0.83 -14.62
C CYS A 6 -12.41 -1.28 -15.09
N GLN A 7 -11.48 -0.32 -15.16
CA GLN A 7 -10.06 -0.50 -15.49
C GLN A 7 -9.14 0.20 -14.47
N LEU A 8 -9.58 0.31 -13.20
CA LEU A 8 -8.84 1.04 -12.16
C LEU A 8 -7.55 0.32 -11.72
N CYS A 9 -7.50 -0.99 -11.85
CA CYS A 9 -6.34 -1.79 -11.45
C CYS A 9 -5.95 -2.77 -12.57
N PRO A 10 -4.79 -3.44 -12.48
CA PRO A 10 -4.28 -4.34 -13.52
C PRO A 10 -5.17 -5.56 -13.83
N HIS A 11 -6.17 -5.86 -13.03
CA HIS A 11 -7.15 -6.92 -13.37
C HIS A 11 -8.05 -6.57 -14.55
N HIS A 12 -8.22 -5.30 -14.89
CA HIS A 12 -9.02 -4.83 -16.03
C HIS A 12 -10.36 -5.56 -16.20
N CYS A 13 -11.08 -5.80 -15.09
CA CYS A 13 -12.25 -6.68 -15.04
C CYS A 13 -13.46 -6.19 -15.86
N GLY A 14 -13.47 -4.94 -16.34
CA GLY A 14 -14.49 -4.39 -17.23
C GLY A 14 -15.91 -4.28 -16.65
N VAL A 15 -16.15 -4.61 -15.40
CA VAL A 15 -17.48 -4.60 -14.78
C VAL A 15 -18.05 -3.17 -14.66
N ASN A 16 -19.37 -3.06 -14.78
CA ASN A 16 -20.08 -1.81 -14.53
C ASN A 16 -20.41 -1.67 -13.03
N ARG A 17 -19.52 -0.95 -12.33
CA ARG A 17 -19.65 -0.74 -10.87
C ARG A 17 -20.80 0.21 -10.50
N ILE A 18 -21.20 1.10 -11.43
CA ILE A 18 -22.36 2.00 -11.24
C ILE A 18 -23.65 1.19 -11.24
N ALA A 19 -23.74 0.16 -12.08
CA ALA A 19 -24.86 -0.80 -12.10
C ALA A 19 -24.76 -1.87 -10.98
N GLY A 20 -23.87 -1.72 -10.00
CA GLY A 20 -23.72 -2.64 -8.87
C GLY A 20 -22.92 -3.90 -9.18
N GLN A 21 -22.38 -4.06 -10.40
CA GLN A 21 -21.50 -5.20 -10.73
C GLN A 21 -20.21 -5.13 -9.94
N ARG A 22 -19.65 -6.32 -9.62
CA ARG A 22 -18.44 -6.47 -8.80
C ARG A 22 -17.41 -7.31 -9.54
N GLY A 23 -16.19 -6.78 -9.65
CA GLY A 23 -15.02 -7.54 -10.14
C GLY A 23 -14.24 -8.21 -9.01
N ILE A 24 -12.96 -8.46 -9.24
CA ILE A 24 -12.05 -9.12 -8.30
C ILE A 24 -12.02 -8.42 -6.93
N CYS A 25 -12.01 -7.10 -6.90
CA CYS A 25 -12.01 -6.33 -5.65
C CYS A 25 -13.35 -6.33 -4.90
N ARG A 26 -14.42 -6.90 -5.47
CA ARG A 26 -15.78 -6.98 -4.88
C ARG A 26 -16.42 -5.63 -4.50
N SER A 27 -15.93 -4.52 -5.04
CA SER A 27 -16.42 -3.18 -4.74
C SER A 27 -17.38 -2.67 -5.82
N THR A 28 -18.38 -1.91 -5.40
CA THR A 28 -19.28 -1.10 -6.25
C THR A 28 -18.75 0.33 -6.38
N GLU A 29 -19.57 1.27 -6.84
CA GLU A 29 -19.19 2.69 -6.93
C GLU A 29 -19.06 3.37 -5.56
N GLN A 30 -19.85 2.94 -4.56
CA GLN A 30 -19.86 3.54 -3.24
C GLN A 30 -18.60 3.23 -2.45
N VAL A 31 -18.05 4.25 -1.80
CA VAL A 31 -16.91 4.09 -0.90
C VAL A 31 -17.31 3.27 0.32
N LYS A 32 -16.46 2.36 0.71
CA LYS A 32 -16.66 1.56 1.91
C LYS A 32 -15.39 1.58 2.74
N ILE A 33 -15.49 1.99 4.00
CA ILE A 33 -14.38 1.99 4.96
C ILE A 33 -14.69 1.11 6.16
N SER A 34 -13.65 0.56 6.77
CA SER A 34 -13.74 -0.19 8.03
C SER A 34 -13.60 0.74 9.22
N SER A 35 -12.60 1.61 9.18
CA SER A 35 -12.31 2.54 10.26
C SER A 35 -11.51 3.74 9.76
N SER A 36 -11.49 4.78 10.59
CA SER A 36 -10.64 5.96 10.41
C SER A 36 -10.20 6.46 11.79
N ASN A 37 -8.90 6.49 12.04
CA ASN A 37 -8.35 6.85 13.35
C ASN A 37 -6.87 7.22 13.26
N PRO A 38 -6.31 7.96 14.25
CA PRO A 38 -4.88 8.06 14.44
C PRO A 38 -4.28 6.67 14.66
N HIS A 39 -3.28 6.30 13.86
CA HIS A 39 -2.63 4.99 13.90
C HIS A 39 -1.13 5.15 14.11
N PHE A 40 -0.57 4.34 15.03
CA PHE A 40 0.82 4.44 15.46
C PHE A 40 1.68 3.25 15.02
N GLY A 41 1.13 2.38 14.19
CA GLY A 41 1.79 1.14 13.73
C GLY A 41 2.39 1.22 12.33
N GLU A 42 2.42 2.39 11.68
CA GLU A 42 3.10 2.57 10.39
C GLU A 42 4.60 2.84 10.61
N GLU A 43 5.35 2.99 9.55
CA GLU A 43 6.76 3.36 9.58
C GLU A 43 7.00 4.62 10.43
N PRO A 44 8.14 4.71 11.16
CA PRO A 44 8.41 5.84 12.05
C PRO A 44 8.22 7.22 11.40
N PRO A 45 8.66 7.49 10.13
CA PRO A 45 8.42 8.78 9.51
C PRO A 45 6.95 9.07 9.19
N ILE A 46 6.10 8.04 9.12
CA ILE A 46 4.67 8.18 8.81
C ILE A 46 3.85 8.39 10.09
N SER A 47 4.11 7.57 11.14
CA SER A 47 3.36 7.62 12.41
C SER A 47 3.79 8.79 13.28
N GLY A 48 5.09 9.06 13.40
CA GLY A 48 5.60 10.05 14.32
C GLY A 48 5.00 9.95 15.73
N ILE A 49 4.90 11.09 16.41
CA ILE A 49 4.36 11.16 17.79
C ILE A 49 2.84 11.39 17.84
N HIS A 50 2.23 11.88 16.76
CA HIS A 50 0.78 12.18 16.71
C HIS A 50 -0.02 11.14 15.91
N GLY A 51 0.66 10.15 15.35
CA GLY A 51 0.06 9.11 14.56
C GLY A 51 -0.25 9.52 13.11
N SER A 52 -0.43 8.51 12.28
CA SER A 52 -0.92 8.62 10.91
C SER A 52 -2.45 8.66 10.92
N GLY A 53 -3.06 9.62 10.24
CA GLY A 53 -4.51 9.72 10.08
C GLY A 53 -5.02 8.67 9.11
N THR A 54 -5.14 7.44 9.56
CA THR A 54 -5.32 6.27 8.72
C THR A 54 -6.79 6.01 8.42
N ILE A 55 -7.12 5.84 7.13
CA ILE A 55 -8.44 5.46 6.61
C ILE A 55 -8.31 4.08 5.98
N PHE A 56 -8.91 3.06 6.61
CA PHE A 56 -8.90 1.69 6.12
C PHE A 56 -10.06 1.45 5.16
N PHE A 57 -9.78 1.41 3.85
CA PHE A 57 -10.77 1.03 2.85
C PHE A 57 -11.02 -0.47 2.89
N THR A 58 -12.30 -0.87 2.72
CA THR A 58 -12.64 -2.29 2.68
C THR A 58 -12.44 -2.88 1.30
N ASN A 59 -12.30 -4.19 1.25
CA ASN A 59 -11.96 -4.93 0.06
C ASN A 59 -10.50 -4.68 -0.39
N CYS A 60 -10.06 -5.36 -1.44
CA CYS A 60 -8.71 -5.22 -1.96
C CYS A 60 -8.67 -5.71 -3.40
N THR A 61 -7.78 -5.18 -4.20
CA THR A 61 -7.48 -5.70 -5.54
C THR A 61 -6.72 -7.03 -5.51
N LEU A 62 -6.05 -7.34 -4.39
CA LEU A 62 -5.38 -8.62 -4.18
C LEU A 62 -6.19 -9.58 -3.29
N ARG A 63 -5.92 -10.90 -3.45
CA ARG A 63 -6.53 -11.98 -2.68
C ARG A 63 -5.51 -12.76 -1.88
N CYS A 64 -4.66 -12.04 -1.14
CA CYS A 64 -3.58 -12.66 -0.38
C CYS A 64 -4.12 -13.66 0.65
N VAL A 65 -3.71 -14.92 0.54
CA VAL A 65 -4.11 -16.01 1.45
C VAL A 65 -3.59 -15.83 2.87
N TYR A 66 -2.61 -14.92 3.06
CA TYR A 66 -2.00 -14.58 4.35
C TYR A 66 -2.31 -13.14 4.80
N CYS A 67 -3.39 -12.54 4.31
CA CYS A 67 -3.69 -11.15 4.63
C CYS A 67 -3.98 -10.98 6.12
N GLN A 68 -3.18 -10.17 6.81
CA GLN A 68 -3.37 -9.86 8.23
C GLN A 68 -4.67 -9.04 8.46
N ASN A 69 -5.02 -8.21 7.47
CA ASN A 69 -6.24 -7.40 7.47
C ASN A 69 -7.42 -8.11 6.76
N TYR A 70 -7.47 -9.45 6.77
CA TYR A 70 -8.48 -10.21 6.03
C TYR A 70 -9.94 -9.86 6.38
N PRO A 71 -10.31 -9.49 7.61
CA PRO A 71 -11.70 -9.11 7.89
C PRO A 71 -12.13 -7.91 7.04
N ILE A 72 -11.24 -6.95 6.84
CA ILE A 72 -11.46 -5.74 6.05
C ILE A 72 -11.33 -6.04 4.56
N SER A 73 -10.19 -6.60 4.17
CA SER A 73 -9.78 -6.73 2.76
C SER A 73 -10.44 -7.91 2.04
N GLN A 74 -10.66 -9.04 2.74
CA GLN A 74 -11.18 -10.26 2.13
C GLN A 74 -12.66 -10.49 2.46
N LEU A 75 -13.10 -10.19 3.69
CA LEU A 75 -14.50 -10.34 4.10
C LEU A 75 -15.30 -9.06 3.90
N GLY A 76 -14.63 -7.91 3.69
CA GLY A 76 -15.27 -6.63 3.37
C GLY A 76 -16.05 -6.01 4.53
N HIS A 77 -15.63 -6.24 5.78
CA HIS A 77 -16.26 -5.64 6.95
C HIS A 77 -16.05 -4.12 6.95
N GLY A 78 -17.13 -3.37 7.06
CA GLY A 78 -17.11 -1.91 7.10
C GLY A 78 -18.44 -1.29 6.65
N ASN A 79 -18.48 0.03 6.59
CA ASN A 79 -19.69 0.82 6.31
C ASN A 79 -19.53 1.62 5.01
N LEU A 80 -20.62 1.75 4.28
CA LEU A 80 -20.71 2.63 3.11
C LEU A 80 -20.73 4.08 3.58
N ILE A 81 -19.97 4.93 2.90
CA ILE A 81 -19.93 6.36 3.14
C ILE A 81 -20.03 7.16 1.84
N SER A 82 -20.48 8.39 1.94
CA SER A 82 -20.47 9.35 0.83
C SER A 82 -19.08 9.97 0.62
N ILE A 83 -18.85 10.57 -0.54
CA ILE A 83 -17.64 11.34 -0.84
C ILE A 83 -17.47 12.50 0.15
N SER A 84 -18.58 13.20 0.50
CA SER A 84 -18.56 14.29 1.47
C SER A 84 -18.22 13.83 2.88
N GLU A 85 -18.66 12.63 3.28
CA GLU A 85 -18.24 12.03 4.55
C GLU A 85 -16.76 11.69 4.55
N LEU A 86 -16.24 11.11 3.45
CA LEU A 86 -14.80 10.83 3.32
C LEU A 86 -13.98 12.12 3.47
N SER A 87 -14.41 13.22 2.83
CA SER A 87 -13.77 14.53 2.98
C SER A 87 -13.81 15.05 4.42
N ARG A 88 -14.97 14.92 5.11
CA ARG A 88 -15.09 15.31 6.53
C ARG A 88 -14.20 14.47 7.46
N ILE A 89 -14.05 13.18 7.19
CA ILE A 89 -13.14 12.29 7.91
C ILE A 89 -11.68 12.77 7.79
N MET A 90 -11.25 13.13 6.59
CA MET A 90 -9.89 13.66 6.36
C MET A 90 -9.64 14.93 7.19
N LEU A 91 -10.59 15.87 7.21
CA LEU A 91 -10.50 17.09 8.01
C LEU A 91 -10.53 16.80 9.54
N ALA A 92 -11.32 15.81 9.97
CA ALA A 92 -11.38 15.41 11.36
C ALA A 92 -10.05 14.80 11.86
N LEU A 93 -9.36 14.01 11.02
CA LEU A 93 -8.04 13.47 11.32
C LEU A 93 -6.98 14.58 11.42
N GLN A 94 -7.02 15.59 10.53
CA GLN A 94 -6.17 16.77 10.67
C GLN A 94 -6.43 17.52 12.00
N LYS A 95 -7.69 17.70 12.39
CA LYS A 95 -8.05 18.34 13.68
C LYS A 95 -7.55 17.54 14.90
N GLN A 96 -7.33 16.23 14.75
CA GLN A 96 -6.72 15.37 15.76
C GLN A 96 -5.18 15.42 15.74
N ASN A 97 -4.59 16.38 14.99
CA ASN A 97 -3.17 16.59 14.84
C ASN A 97 -2.40 15.43 14.18
N CYS A 98 -3.07 14.55 13.42
CA CYS A 98 -2.38 13.52 12.64
C CYS A 98 -1.38 14.14 11.68
N HIS A 99 -0.25 13.46 11.47
CA HIS A 99 0.82 13.96 10.60
C HIS A 99 0.45 13.93 9.11
N ASN A 100 -0.47 13.07 8.70
CA ASN A 100 -0.87 12.85 7.32
C ASN A 100 -2.28 12.24 7.23
N ILE A 101 -2.80 12.12 6.03
CA ILE A 101 -3.98 11.30 5.70
C ILE A 101 -3.48 10.05 4.98
N ASN A 102 -3.51 8.90 5.65
CA ASN A 102 -3.03 7.63 5.13
C ASN A 102 -4.18 6.80 4.56
N LEU A 103 -4.19 6.66 3.25
CA LEU A 103 -5.21 5.96 2.47
C LEU A 103 -4.79 4.49 2.31
N VAL A 104 -5.28 3.60 3.17
CA VAL A 104 -4.89 2.18 3.16
C VAL A 104 -5.75 1.36 2.19
N THR A 105 -5.10 0.74 1.20
CA THR A 105 -5.72 -0.04 0.12
C THR A 105 -6.70 0.79 -0.73
N PRO A 106 -6.27 1.93 -1.30
CA PRO A 106 -7.14 2.91 -1.93
C PRO A 106 -7.48 2.61 -3.40
N THR A 107 -6.73 1.74 -4.06
CA THR A 107 -6.70 1.49 -5.52
C THR A 107 -8.07 1.47 -6.18
N HIS A 108 -9.01 0.74 -5.61
CA HIS A 108 -10.33 0.53 -6.20
C HIS A 108 -11.34 1.65 -5.91
N PHE A 109 -10.94 2.66 -5.13
CA PHE A 109 -11.73 3.87 -4.84
C PHE A 109 -11.06 5.17 -5.30
N VAL A 110 -10.03 5.11 -6.13
CA VAL A 110 -9.28 6.29 -6.61
C VAL A 110 -10.19 7.43 -7.13
N PRO A 111 -11.22 7.20 -7.97
CA PRO A 111 -12.07 8.30 -8.43
C PRO A 111 -12.82 9.02 -7.32
N GLN A 112 -13.28 8.29 -6.30
CA GLN A 112 -13.98 8.84 -5.15
C GLN A 112 -13.03 9.55 -4.20
N ILE A 113 -11.86 8.95 -3.96
CA ILE A 113 -10.78 9.55 -3.15
C ILE A 113 -10.32 10.87 -3.76
N PHE A 114 -10.13 10.91 -5.08
CA PHE A 114 -9.78 12.14 -5.79
C PHE A 114 -10.77 13.27 -5.50
N LYS A 115 -12.07 13.00 -5.65
CA LYS A 115 -13.12 13.99 -5.37
C LYS A 115 -13.14 14.41 -3.89
N ALA A 116 -13.00 13.45 -2.97
CA ALA A 116 -12.98 13.75 -1.54
C ALA A 116 -11.73 14.57 -1.14
N ALA A 117 -10.58 14.27 -1.71
CA ALA A 117 -9.34 15.03 -1.49
C ALA A 117 -9.45 16.47 -1.99
N GLN A 118 -10.03 16.68 -3.18
CA GLN A 118 -10.30 18.04 -3.67
C GLN A 118 -11.25 18.83 -2.74
N GLN A 119 -12.32 18.21 -2.26
CA GLN A 119 -13.25 18.84 -1.31
C GLN A 119 -12.55 19.14 0.03
N ALA A 120 -11.73 18.22 0.53
CA ALA A 120 -10.98 18.41 1.78
C ALA A 120 -9.95 19.54 1.65
N ARG A 121 -9.18 19.58 0.56
CA ARG A 121 -8.23 20.69 0.28
C ARG A 121 -8.95 22.03 0.19
N ALA A 122 -10.08 22.13 -0.54
CA ALA A 122 -10.89 23.32 -0.63
C ALA A 122 -11.45 23.77 0.74
N SER A 123 -11.61 22.83 1.69
CA SER A 123 -12.07 23.07 3.06
C SER A 123 -10.93 23.23 4.09
N GLY A 124 -9.67 23.40 3.64
CA GLY A 124 -8.54 23.72 4.51
C GLY A 124 -7.71 22.51 4.97
N LEU A 125 -7.76 21.36 4.30
CA LEU A 125 -6.83 20.27 4.56
C LEU A 125 -5.42 20.66 4.09
N GLN A 126 -4.43 20.61 4.99
CA GLN A 126 -3.04 21.00 4.71
C GLN A 126 -2.03 19.86 4.84
N ILE A 127 -2.32 18.84 5.67
CA ILE A 127 -1.41 17.71 5.90
C ILE A 127 -1.29 16.83 4.66
N PRO A 128 -0.13 16.15 4.47
CA PRO A 128 0.14 15.34 3.27
C PRO A 128 -0.77 14.12 3.15
N PHE A 129 -0.99 13.68 1.91
CA PHE A 129 -1.64 12.40 1.60
C PHE A 129 -0.60 11.28 1.43
N VAL A 130 -0.81 10.17 2.13
CA VAL A 130 -0.08 8.91 1.95
C VAL A 130 -0.95 7.92 1.19
N TYR A 131 -0.43 7.39 0.08
CA TYR A 131 -1.07 6.35 -0.73
C TYR A 131 -0.47 4.99 -0.39
N ASN A 132 -1.10 4.28 0.57
CA ASN A 132 -0.64 3.01 1.13
C ASN A 132 -1.27 1.85 0.35
N THR A 133 -0.48 1.21 -0.50
CA THR A 133 -0.98 0.27 -1.52
C THR A 133 -0.18 -1.02 -1.58
N SER A 134 -0.79 -2.05 -2.15
CA SER A 134 -0.12 -3.33 -2.45
C SER A 134 0.93 -3.26 -3.57
N GLY A 135 1.11 -2.09 -4.19
CA GLY A 135 1.96 -1.90 -5.36
C GLY A 135 1.36 -2.38 -6.68
N TYR A 136 0.28 -3.16 -6.64
CA TYR A 136 -0.39 -3.68 -7.85
C TYR A 136 -1.31 -2.61 -8.46
N GLU A 137 -0.69 -1.63 -9.12
CA GLU A 137 -1.34 -0.41 -9.60
C GLU A 137 -1.27 -0.26 -11.12
N SER A 138 -2.30 0.38 -11.68
CA SER A 138 -2.30 0.81 -13.08
C SER A 138 -1.49 2.10 -13.23
N PRO A 139 -0.44 2.15 -14.05
CA PRO A 139 0.33 3.38 -14.28
C PRO A 139 -0.54 4.53 -14.82
N LYS A 140 -1.56 4.19 -15.62
CA LYS A 140 -2.53 5.16 -16.12
C LYS A 140 -3.34 5.84 -15.00
N ILE A 141 -3.66 5.07 -13.96
CA ILE A 141 -4.39 5.59 -12.80
C ILE A 141 -3.46 6.37 -11.88
N LEU A 142 -2.23 5.90 -11.69
CA LEU A 142 -1.22 6.64 -10.91
C LEU A 142 -0.96 8.03 -11.49
N LYS A 143 -0.90 8.18 -12.81
CA LYS A 143 -0.74 9.50 -13.46
C LYS A 143 -1.85 10.49 -13.10
N LEU A 144 -3.06 10.03 -12.78
CA LEU A 144 -4.15 10.90 -12.33
C LEU A 144 -3.96 11.39 -10.89
N LEU A 145 -3.06 10.78 -10.14
CA LEU A 145 -2.75 11.13 -8.75
C LEU A 145 -1.53 12.07 -8.64
N ASP A 146 -0.89 12.39 -9.76
CA ASP A 146 0.25 13.32 -9.80
C ASP A 146 -0.16 14.70 -9.26
N GLY A 147 0.61 15.22 -8.30
CA GLY A 147 0.32 16.48 -7.60
C GLY A 147 -0.80 16.40 -6.53
N ILE A 148 -1.36 15.20 -6.28
CA ILE A 148 -2.36 14.99 -5.23
C ILE A 148 -1.78 14.17 -4.07
N ILE A 149 -1.05 13.12 -4.40
CA ILE A 149 -0.39 12.27 -3.42
C ILE A 149 1.02 12.81 -3.15
N ASP A 150 1.29 13.05 -1.89
CA ASP A 150 2.56 13.58 -1.42
C ASP A 150 3.55 12.43 -1.12
N ILE A 151 3.05 11.32 -0.59
CA ILE A 151 3.86 10.17 -0.16
C ILE A 151 3.27 8.89 -0.74
N TYR A 152 4.06 8.12 -1.47
CA TYR A 152 3.70 6.76 -1.85
C TYR A 152 4.31 5.73 -0.88
N LEU A 153 3.47 4.79 -0.43
CA LEU A 153 3.84 3.72 0.49
C LEU A 153 3.41 2.35 -0.10
N PRO A 154 4.02 1.94 -1.23
CA PRO A 154 3.70 0.67 -1.87
C PRO A 154 4.43 -0.52 -1.24
N ASP A 155 3.77 -1.68 -1.28
CA ASP A 155 4.43 -2.95 -1.04
C ASP A 155 5.09 -3.48 -2.33
N ALA A 156 6.32 -3.97 -2.23
CA ALA A 156 6.97 -4.83 -3.22
C ALA A 156 6.99 -6.27 -2.68
N LYS A 157 5.86 -7.00 -2.85
CA LYS A 157 5.62 -8.28 -2.15
C LYS A 157 6.40 -9.47 -2.72
N TYR A 158 6.55 -9.54 -4.05
CA TYR A 158 7.09 -10.70 -4.74
C TYR A 158 7.98 -10.30 -5.91
N ALA A 159 9.04 -11.09 -6.11
CA ALA A 159 9.84 -11.03 -7.33
C ALA A 159 9.40 -12.06 -8.39
N ASP A 160 8.43 -12.91 -8.07
CA ASP A 160 8.03 -14.06 -8.89
C ASP A 160 6.52 -14.03 -9.14
N ASP A 161 6.12 -14.04 -10.41
CA ASP A 161 4.72 -13.93 -10.82
C ASP A 161 3.91 -15.20 -10.49
N VAL A 162 4.52 -16.39 -10.57
CA VAL A 162 3.85 -17.65 -10.21
C VAL A 162 3.53 -17.69 -8.71
N ILE A 163 4.43 -17.20 -7.87
CA ILE A 163 4.23 -17.08 -6.43
C ILE A 163 3.15 -16.03 -6.12
N ALA A 164 3.18 -14.88 -6.80
CA ALA A 164 2.21 -13.81 -6.65
C ALA A 164 0.79 -14.24 -7.05
N GLU A 165 0.66 -14.91 -8.18
CA GLU A 165 -0.61 -15.46 -8.64
C GLU A 165 -1.15 -16.50 -7.67
N LYS A 166 -0.32 -17.46 -7.25
CA LYS A 166 -0.69 -18.54 -6.34
C LYS A 166 -1.19 -18.04 -4.98
N TYR A 167 -0.50 -17.04 -4.38
CA TYR A 167 -0.78 -16.62 -3.01
C TYR A 167 -1.52 -15.29 -2.88
N SER A 168 -1.68 -14.55 -3.98
CA SER A 168 -2.35 -13.24 -3.96
C SER A 168 -3.30 -13.00 -5.14
N GLN A 169 -3.45 -13.96 -6.07
CA GLN A 169 -4.23 -13.82 -7.31
C GLN A 169 -3.82 -12.56 -8.10
N ALA A 170 -2.53 -12.32 -8.21
CA ALA A 170 -1.96 -11.16 -8.88
C ALA A 170 -1.13 -11.60 -10.10
N GLU A 171 -1.77 -11.63 -11.26
CA GLU A 171 -1.11 -11.96 -12.53
C GLU A 171 -0.04 -10.90 -12.88
N ASN A 172 1.12 -11.34 -13.36
CA ASN A 172 2.21 -10.45 -13.78
C ASN A 172 2.64 -9.42 -12.71
N TYR A 173 2.51 -9.77 -11.42
CA TYR A 173 2.74 -8.87 -10.30
C TYR A 173 4.10 -8.16 -10.36
N SER A 174 5.18 -8.90 -10.61
CA SER A 174 6.54 -8.37 -10.62
C SER A 174 6.72 -7.27 -11.67
N SER A 175 6.25 -7.49 -12.90
CA SER A 175 6.33 -6.51 -13.97
C SER A 175 5.43 -5.30 -13.71
N VAL A 176 4.21 -5.52 -13.24
CA VAL A 176 3.26 -4.45 -12.88
C VAL A 176 3.82 -3.55 -11.79
N VAL A 177 4.30 -4.13 -10.70
CA VAL A 177 4.86 -3.37 -9.57
C VAL A 177 6.08 -2.56 -9.97
N LYS A 178 6.97 -3.12 -10.80
CA LYS A 178 8.15 -2.40 -11.31
C LYS A 178 7.77 -1.14 -12.08
N ILE A 179 6.76 -1.22 -12.94
CA ILE A 179 6.27 -0.05 -13.69
C ILE A 179 5.60 0.96 -12.74
N ALA A 180 4.78 0.47 -11.81
CA ALA A 180 4.12 1.32 -10.83
C ALA A 180 5.11 2.06 -9.92
N LEU A 181 6.15 1.38 -9.40
CA LEU A 181 7.19 1.98 -8.58
C LEU A 181 7.98 3.08 -9.33
N LYS A 182 8.32 2.84 -10.60
CA LYS A 182 8.97 3.87 -11.43
C LYS A 182 8.08 5.11 -11.59
N GLU A 183 6.78 4.94 -11.81
CA GLU A 183 5.85 6.07 -11.92
C GLU A 183 5.68 6.79 -10.58
N MET A 184 5.55 6.08 -9.46
CA MET A 184 5.49 6.68 -8.13
C MET A 184 6.77 7.49 -7.82
N TYR A 185 7.95 6.90 -8.10
CA TYR A 185 9.23 7.57 -7.91
C TYR A 185 9.37 8.82 -8.81
N ARG A 186 8.91 8.74 -10.06
CA ARG A 186 8.88 9.91 -10.97
C ARG A 186 8.09 11.08 -10.37
N GLN A 187 6.98 10.79 -9.70
CA GLN A 187 6.10 11.83 -9.14
C GLN A 187 6.68 12.47 -7.88
N VAL A 188 7.21 11.68 -6.96
CA VAL A 188 7.56 12.19 -5.62
C VAL A 188 9.05 12.07 -5.26
N GLY A 189 9.85 11.30 -6.00
CA GLY A 189 11.27 11.11 -5.74
C GLY A 189 11.57 10.35 -4.44
N ASN A 190 12.80 10.53 -3.92
CA ASN A 190 13.21 9.97 -2.63
C ASN A 190 12.44 10.61 -1.47
N LEU A 191 12.36 9.88 -0.35
CA LEU A 191 11.70 10.37 0.87
C LEU A 191 12.35 11.67 1.37
N LYS A 192 11.49 12.65 1.65
CA LYS A 192 11.86 13.92 2.31
C LYS A 192 11.14 13.98 3.66
N MET A 193 11.88 14.33 4.69
CA MET A 193 11.38 14.46 6.05
C MET A 193 11.58 15.91 6.53
N ASP A 194 10.73 16.35 7.43
CA ASP A 194 10.89 17.61 8.15
C ASP A 194 12.01 17.50 9.22
N LYS A 195 12.24 18.59 9.95
CA LYS A 195 13.24 18.65 11.04
C LYS A 195 12.96 17.71 12.22
N ASN A 196 11.76 17.16 12.31
CA ASN A 196 11.33 16.22 13.34
C ASN A 196 11.39 14.76 12.85
N GLY A 197 11.87 14.52 11.63
CA GLY A 197 11.93 13.20 11.01
C GLY A 197 10.59 12.69 10.49
N ILE A 198 9.60 13.57 10.29
CA ILE A 198 8.28 13.22 9.76
C ILE A 198 8.29 13.37 8.25
N ALA A 199 7.77 12.37 7.54
CA ALA A 199 7.66 12.36 6.10
C ALA A 199 6.73 13.47 5.59
N VAL A 200 7.22 14.27 4.64
CA VAL A 200 6.45 15.33 3.98
C VAL A 200 6.19 15.03 2.51
N SER A 201 7.08 14.30 1.85
CA SER A 201 6.88 13.81 0.47
C SER A 201 7.85 12.67 0.16
N GLY A 202 7.58 11.90 -0.89
CA GLY A 202 8.52 10.91 -1.40
C GLY A 202 8.02 9.47 -1.36
N LEU A 203 8.91 8.55 -1.70
CA LEU A 203 8.61 7.12 -1.83
C LEU A 203 9.20 6.33 -0.66
N ILE A 204 8.38 5.52 -0.01
CA ILE A 204 8.77 4.47 0.94
C ILE A 204 8.30 3.14 0.37
N ILE A 205 9.21 2.22 0.09
CA ILE A 205 8.85 0.89 -0.41
C ILE A 205 8.87 -0.11 0.75
N ARG A 206 7.74 -0.80 0.96
CA ARG A 206 7.66 -1.87 1.96
C ARG A 206 7.96 -3.22 1.33
N HIS A 207 8.73 -4.04 2.06
CA HIS A 207 9.01 -5.41 1.67
C HIS A 207 8.83 -6.35 2.86
N LEU A 208 7.80 -7.20 2.79
CA LEU A 208 7.52 -8.21 3.80
C LEU A 208 8.33 -9.48 3.47
N VAL A 209 9.20 -9.87 4.37
CA VAL A 209 9.92 -11.15 4.25
C VAL A 209 8.94 -12.29 4.52
N LEU A 210 8.87 -13.25 3.60
CA LEU A 210 8.03 -14.43 3.70
C LEU A 210 8.89 -15.68 3.95
N PRO A 211 8.35 -16.70 4.65
CA PRO A 211 9.07 -17.94 4.89
C PRO A 211 9.43 -18.62 3.55
N HIS A 212 10.48 -19.44 3.60
CA HIS A 212 11.03 -20.14 2.43
C HIS A 212 11.44 -19.20 1.28
N HIS A 213 11.85 -17.97 1.61
CA HIS A 213 12.24 -16.94 0.64
C HIS A 213 11.20 -16.64 -0.45
N LEU A 214 9.90 -16.91 -0.18
CA LEU A 214 8.81 -16.78 -1.17
C LEU A 214 8.63 -15.36 -1.70
N SER A 215 9.02 -14.33 -0.93
CA SER A 215 9.00 -12.94 -1.40
C SER A 215 10.08 -12.64 -2.47
N GLY A 216 11.15 -13.47 -2.55
CA GLY A 216 12.26 -13.24 -3.48
C GLY A 216 13.04 -11.97 -3.15
N THR A 217 13.31 -11.72 -1.87
CA THR A 217 13.93 -10.50 -1.31
C THR A 217 15.20 -10.08 -2.07
N ASP A 218 16.11 -11.02 -2.40
CA ASP A 218 17.34 -10.72 -3.18
C ASP A 218 17.00 -10.00 -4.49
N ARG A 219 16.06 -10.55 -5.26
CA ARG A 219 15.66 -10.00 -6.55
C ARG A 219 14.91 -8.67 -6.44
N VAL A 220 14.07 -8.51 -5.41
CA VAL A 220 13.31 -7.28 -5.16
C VAL A 220 14.28 -6.15 -4.81
N LEU A 221 15.14 -6.33 -3.80
CA LEU A 221 16.05 -5.30 -3.32
C LEU A 221 17.09 -4.92 -4.38
N ARG A 222 17.65 -5.91 -5.10
CA ARG A 222 18.54 -5.65 -6.23
C ARG A 222 17.87 -4.76 -7.27
N TRP A 223 16.65 -5.13 -7.68
CA TRP A 223 15.94 -4.37 -8.71
C TRP A 223 15.66 -2.92 -8.27
N ILE A 224 15.28 -2.70 -7.00
CA ILE A 224 15.06 -1.35 -6.45
C ILE A 224 16.35 -0.53 -6.52
N ALA A 225 17.46 -1.09 -6.04
CA ALA A 225 18.75 -0.41 -6.04
C ALA A 225 19.24 -0.02 -7.45
N GLU A 226 19.01 -0.91 -8.44
CA GLU A 226 19.45 -0.72 -9.82
C GLU A 226 18.52 0.18 -10.66
N ASN A 227 17.22 0.24 -10.34
CA ASN A 227 16.22 0.87 -11.23
C ASN A 227 15.46 2.04 -10.62
N ILE A 228 15.49 2.20 -9.30
CA ILE A 228 14.87 3.33 -8.60
C ILE A 228 15.97 4.21 -8.01
N SER A 229 16.48 3.87 -6.83
CA SER A 229 17.60 4.56 -6.20
C SER A 229 18.15 3.75 -5.03
N LYS A 230 19.46 3.82 -4.79
CA LYS A 230 20.06 3.28 -3.56
C LYS A 230 19.66 4.07 -2.32
N GLU A 231 19.23 5.30 -2.50
CA GLU A 231 18.72 6.19 -1.44
C GLU A 231 17.23 5.98 -1.16
N THR A 232 16.55 5.08 -1.88
CA THR A 232 15.13 4.78 -1.63
C THR A 232 14.94 4.30 -0.20
N TYR A 233 13.98 4.89 0.51
CA TYR A 233 13.63 4.43 1.85
C TYR A 233 12.90 3.09 1.79
N ILE A 234 13.49 2.04 2.36
CA ILE A 234 12.95 0.68 2.37
C ILE A 234 12.48 0.33 3.78
N SER A 235 11.23 -0.07 3.92
CA SER A 235 10.72 -0.72 5.13
C SER A 235 10.84 -2.24 4.96
N LEU A 236 11.87 -2.84 5.58
CA LEU A 236 12.09 -4.29 5.57
C LEU A 236 11.38 -4.91 6.77
N MET A 237 10.30 -5.64 6.52
CA MET A 237 9.38 -6.11 7.55
C MET A 237 9.60 -7.57 7.92
N ALA A 238 9.70 -7.84 9.24
CA ALA A 238 9.79 -9.18 9.84
C ALA A 238 8.44 -9.72 10.34
N GLN A 239 7.40 -8.93 10.28
CA GLN A 239 6.13 -9.15 10.99
C GLN A 239 5.20 -10.21 10.38
N TYR A 240 5.70 -11.03 9.44
CA TYR A 240 4.87 -12.09 8.86
C TYR A 240 4.40 -13.09 9.94
N PHE A 241 3.12 -13.38 9.95
CA PHE A 241 2.55 -14.53 10.65
C PHE A 241 1.47 -15.19 9.77
N PRO A 242 1.19 -16.51 9.96
CA PRO A 242 0.21 -17.24 9.16
C PRO A 242 -1.22 -16.84 9.53
N ALA A 243 -1.71 -15.74 8.92
CA ALA A 243 -3.07 -15.24 9.06
C ALA A 243 -4.00 -15.83 7.99
N PHE A 244 -5.29 -15.66 8.17
CA PHE A 244 -6.38 -16.01 7.26
C PHE A 244 -6.31 -17.48 6.79
N GLN A 245 -5.93 -17.73 5.55
CA GLN A 245 -5.83 -19.07 4.96
C GLN A 245 -4.40 -19.59 4.85
N ALA A 246 -3.43 -18.87 5.37
CA ALA A 246 -2.01 -19.21 5.25
C ALA A 246 -1.69 -20.62 5.81
N SER A 247 -2.36 -21.04 6.87
CA SER A 247 -2.19 -22.38 7.46
C SER A 247 -2.54 -23.53 6.52
N LYS A 248 -3.36 -23.28 5.48
CA LYS A 248 -3.70 -24.27 4.44
C LYS A 248 -2.57 -24.46 3.41
N HIS A 249 -1.54 -23.63 3.46
CA HIS A 249 -0.41 -23.66 2.54
C HIS A 249 0.88 -23.98 3.33
N SER A 250 1.43 -25.19 3.18
CA SER A 250 2.58 -25.67 3.94
C SER A 250 3.77 -24.70 3.97
N LYS A 251 4.03 -24.01 2.86
CA LYS A 251 5.12 -22.99 2.76
C LYS A 251 4.82 -21.67 3.47
N LEU A 252 3.56 -21.45 3.89
CA LEU A 252 3.13 -20.20 4.57
C LEU A 252 2.59 -20.47 5.99
N SER A 253 2.67 -21.72 6.48
CA SER A 253 2.05 -22.13 7.74
C SER A 253 2.84 -21.80 8.99
N ARG A 254 4.05 -21.23 8.86
CA ARG A 254 4.91 -20.81 9.97
C ARG A 254 5.38 -19.37 9.82
N ARG A 255 5.83 -18.75 10.89
CA ARG A 255 6.55 -17.47 10.83
C ARG A 255 7.89 -17.65 10.10
N ILE A 256 8.49 -16.55 9.66
CA ILE A 256 9.88 -16.55 9.21
C ILE A 256 10.79 -16.98 10.37
N ASN A 257 11.94 -17.53 10.07
CA ASN A 257 12.99 -17.80 11.07
C ASN A 257 14.06 -16.71 11.02
N ARG A 258 14.95 -16.72 12.01
CA ARG A 258 16.03 -15.72 12.14
C ARG A 258 16.98 -15.74 10.94
N GLU A 259 17.29 -16.92 10.39
CA GLU A 259 18.18 -17.07 9.24
C GLU A 259 17.58 -16.40 7.99
N GLU A 260 16.29 -16.65 7.71
CA GLU A 260 15.57 -16.03 6.59
C GLU A 260 15.59 -14.50 6.69
N TYR A 261 15.40 -13.95 7.90
CA TYR A 261 15.42 -12.50 8.10
C TYR A 261 16.83 -11.92 8.04
N ASN A 262 17.82 -12.58 8.64
CA ASN A 262 19.23 -12.16 8.54
C ASN A 262 19.68 -12.13 7.08
N LYS A 263 19.29 -13.14 6.30
CA LYS A 263 19.59 -13.17 4.86
C LYS A 263 18.95 -11.98 4.10
N ALA A 264 17.75 -11.59 4.48
CA ALA A 264 17.10 -10.40 3.91
C ALA A 264 17.88 -9.11 4.23
N ARG A 265 18.42 -8.98 5.46
CA ARG A 265 19.27 -7.86 5.87
C ARG A 265 20.60 -7.83 5.11
N GLU A 266 21.25 -8.98 4.91
CA GLU A 266 22.46 -9.09 4.11
C GLU A 266 22.25 -8.59 2.67
N TYR A 267 21.11 -8.89 2.06
CA TYR A 267 20.77 -8.38 0.72
C TYR A 267 20.58 -6.85 0.71
N PHE A 268 20.00 -6.28 1.76
CA PHE A 268 19.86 -4.83 1.91
C PHE A 268 21.25 -4.16 1.88
N GLU A 269 22.19 -4.64 2.68
CA GLU A 269 23.57 -4.15 2.72
C GLU A 269 24.32 -4.41 1.40
N LYS A 270 24.21 -5.62 0.86
CA LYS A 270 24.88 -6.05 -0.39
C LYS A 270 24.56 -5.13 -1.58
N TYR A 271 23.33 -4.63 -1.68
CA TYR A 271 22.94 -3.75 -2.80
C TYR A 271 23.16 -2.27 -2.50
N GLY A 272 23.76 -1.93 -1.36
CA GLY A 272 24.10 -0.56 -0.98
C GLY A 272 22.86 0.30 -0.72
N LEU A 273 21.78 -0.32 -0.26
CA LEU A 273 20.61 0.40 0.23
C LEU A 273 20.96 0.94 1.62
N THR A 274 20.91 2.25 1.79
CA THR A 274 21.39 2.93 3.01
C THR A 274 20.29 3.55 3.83
N ASN A 275 19.13 3.82 3.22
CA ASN A 275 18.01 4.45 3.86
C ASN A 275 16.89 3.42 4.13
N GLY A 276 16.35 3.43 5.33
CA GLY A 276 15.21 2.58 5.61
C GLY A 276 14.98 2.29 7.08
N TRP A 277 13.92 1.55 7.30
CA TRP A 277 13.57 0.99 8.60
C TRP A 277 13.62 -0.53 8.52
N ILE A 278 14.61 -1.10 9.20
CA ILE A 278 14.74 -2.54 9.34
C ILE A 278 14.04 -2.94 10.64
N GLN A 279 12.88 -3.55 10.51
CA GLN A 279 12.08 -3.97 11.66
C GLN A 279 12.87 -4.96 12.52
N GLN A 280 12.77 -4.85 13.83
CA GLN A 280 13.39 -5.83 14.72
C GLN A 280 12.73 -7.19 14.56
N TYR A 281 13.54 -8.24 14.50
CA TYR A 281 13.07 -9.61 14.52
C TYR A 281 12.63 -9.98 15.94
N SER A 282 11.34 -10.29 16.12
CA SER A 282 10.73 -10.68 17.41
C SER A 282 10.23 -12.13 17.38
#